data_74e4b05d3e639c570af5d9b4c0aed225
#
_entry.id   74e4b05d3e639c570af5d9b4c0aed225
#
_cell.length_a   1.000
_cell.length_b   1.000
_cell.length_c   1.000
_cell.angle_alpha   90.00
_cell.angle_beta   90.00
_cell.angle_gamma   90.00
#
_symmetry.space_group_name_H-M   'P 1'
#
loop_
_entity.id
_entity.type
_entity.pdbx_description
1 polymer ?
#
loop_
_entity_poly.entity_id
_entity_poly.type
_entity_poly.pdbx_seq_one_letter_code
_entity_poly.pdbx_strand_id
1 'polypeptide(L)'
;MPTPVLQLRDVSLSYGARRVLDGLTLDIAPASFTVILGPNGCGKSTLLRVLGGALRPGHGHALLDGADLASLRRKAVARRLAYLPQNPVAPEMVTVRDLVARGRYPHQSLLRQWSTADASAVDAALAATDLDGLAAEPVHTLSGGQRQRVWLALVLAQEPDIMLLDEPTTFLDIRHQLDLLELCGRLHRTGRTLVVVLHDLNLALRYAERIVMMRDGRIAAHGDAASVVTEDMMRLVYDLDCRVMPDPETGSPMVVPRRAR
;
A
#
# COMPACT_ATOMS: atom_id res chain seq x y z
N MET A 1 15.08 -18.42 4.67
CA MET A 1 14.24 -17.29 4.25
C MET A 1 14.63 -16.08 5.10
N PRO A 2 14.64 -14.84 4.57
CA PRO A 2 14.89 -13.67 5.39
C PRO A 2 13.82 -13.54 6.49
N THR A 3 14.20 -12.96 7.63
CA THR A 3 13.24 -12.70 8.72
C THR A 3 12.16 -11.72 8.23
N PRO A 4 10.87 -12.02 8.38
CA PRO A 4 9.79 -11.14 7.95
C PRO A 4 9.83 -9.80 8.68
N VAL A 5 9.59 -8.70 7.94
CA VAL A 5 9.58 -7.34 8.49
C VAL A 5 8.23 -6.95 9.09
N LEU A 6 7.13 -7.42 8.49
CA LEU A 6 5.78 -7.30 9.03
C LEU A 6 5.15 -8.70 9.16
N GLN A 7 4.42 -8.94 10.23
CA GLN A 7 3.80 -10.23 10.49
C GLN A 7 2.42 -10.07 11.10
N LEU A 8 1.51 -10.94 10.71
CA LEU A 8 0.25 -11.17 11.41
C LEU A 8 0.25 -12.57 11.99
N ARG A 9 -0.22 -12.71 13.21
CA ARG A 9 -0.34 -13.99 13.93
C ARG A 9 -1.76 -14.13 14.45
N ASP A 10 -2.55 -15.00 13.79
CA ASP A 10 -3.92 -15.35 14.15
C ASP A 10 -4.83 -14.13 14.35
N VAL A 11 -4.74 -13.17 13.41
CA VAL A 11 -5.44 -11.88 13.51
C VAL A 11 -6.89 -12.01 13.14
N SER A 12 -7.78 -11.61 14.08
CA SER A 12 -9.21 -11.46 13.82
C SER A 12 -9.67 -10.06 14.24
N LEU A 13 -10.61 -9.49 13.46
CA LEU A 13 -11.16 -8.16 13.71
C LEU A 13 -12.64 -8.10 13.30
N SER A 14 -13.46 -7.46 14.15
CA SER A 14 -14.88 -7.23 13.88
C SER A 14 -15.24 -5.76 14.05
N TYR A 15 -16.17 -5.27 13.24
CA TYR A 15 -16.86 -4.00 13.44
C TYR A 15 -18.28 -4.30 13.95
N GLY A 16 -18.50 -4.09 15.25
CA GLY A 16 -19.72 -4.55 15.91
C GLY A 16 -19.87 -6.07 15.78
N ALA A 17 -21.01 -6.53 15.28
CA ALA A 17 -21.28 -7.96 15.08
C ALA A 17 -20.64 -8.54 13.80
N ARG A 18 -20.15 -7.69 12.87
CA ARG A 18 -19.61 -8.15 11.58
C ARG A 18 -18.12 -8.45 11.71
N ARG A 19 -17.75 -9.73 11.58
CA ARG A 19 -16.35 -10.14 11.44
C ARG A 19 -15.86 -9.76 10.05
N VAL A 20 -14.71 -9.06 9.99
CA VAL A 20 -14.10 -8.56 8.74
C VAL A 20 -12.76 -9.24 8.46
N LEU A 21 -12.02 -9.59 9.51
CA LEU A 21 -10.82 -10.44 9.41
C LEU A 21 -11.01 -11.64 10.34
N ASP A 22 -10.60 -12.82 9.87
CA ASP A 22 -10.84 -14.08 10.56
C ASP A 22 -9.62 -15.00 10.52
N GLY A 23 -8.84 -15.02 11.62
CA GLY A 23 -7.71 -15.90 11.83
C GLY A 23 -6.54 -15.72 10.85
N LEU A 24 -6.22 -14.48 10.45
CA LEU A 24 -5.19 -14.24 9.45
C LEU A 24 -3.78 -14.41 10.01
N THR A 25 -3.00 -15.23 9.32
CA THR A 25 -1.55 -15.34 9.53
C THR A 25 -0.84 -15.00 8.22
N LEU A 26 0.08 -14.03 8.25
CA LEU A 26 0.78 -13.52 7.07
C LEU A 26 2.17 -13.03 7.43
N ASP A 27 3.14 -13.34 6.60
CA ASP A 27 4.51 -12.84 6.67
C ASP A 27 4.83 -11.99 5.44
N ILE A 28 5.30 -10.76 5.65
CA ILE A 28 5.80 -9.86 4.62
C ILE A 28 7.33 -9.85 4.73
N ALA A 29 7.99 -10.28 3.66
CA ALA A 29 9.45 -10.27 3.60
C ALA A 29 9.99 -8.83 3.43
N PRO A 30 11.18 -8.52 3.97
CA PRO A 30 11.84 -7.25 3.68
C PRO A 30 12.18 -7.13 2.19
N ALA A 31 12.23 -5.92 1.68
CA ALA A 31 12.52 -5.61 0.28
C ALA A 31 11.68 -6.44 -0.70
N SER A 32 10.38 -6.63 -0.41
CA SER A 32 9.43 -7.31 -1.29
C SER A 32 8.37 -6.34 -1.81
N PHE A 33 7.85 -6.61 -3.01
CA PHE A 33 6.67 -5.94 -3.56
C PHE A 33 5.47 -6.89 -3.50
N THR A 34 4.68 -6.75 -2.44
CA THR A 34 3.48 -7.57 -2.20
C THR A 34 2.23 -6.82 -2.62
N VAL A 35 1.37 -7.45 -3.42
CA VAL A 35 0.04 -6.90 -3.75
C VAL A 35 -1.06 -7.75 -3.10
N ILE A 36 -2.00 -7.06 -2.45
CA ILE A 36 -3.19 -7.67 -1.85
C ILE A 36 -4.34 -7.52 -2.84
N LEU A 37 -4.92 -8.66 -3.23
CA LEU A 37 -6.00 -8.80 -4.19
C LEU A 37 -7.21 -9.47 -3.54
N GLY A 38 -8.41 -9.22 -4.08
CA GLY A 38 -9.66 -9.84 -3.64
C GLY A 38 -10.88 -8.96 -3.95
N PRO A 39 -12.09 -9.50 -3.87
CA PRO A 39 -13.32 -8.77 -4.17
C PRO A 39 -13.54 -7.59 -3.21
N ASN A 40 -14.46 -6.69 -3.60
CA ASN A 40 -14.81 -5.56 -2.74
C ASN A 40 -15.44 -6.05 -1.43
N GLY A 41 -15.06 -5.40 -0.32
CA GLY A 41 -15.57 -5.73 1.01
C GLY A 41 -14.98 -6.98 1.66
N CYS A 42 -13.99 -7.67 1.05
CA CYS A 42 -13.34 -8.86 1.62
C CYS A 42 -12.34 -8.56 2.75
N GLY A 43 -12.08 -7.28 3.08
CA GLY A 43 -11.24 -6.89 4.22
C GLY A 43 -9.85 -6.36 3.88
N LYS A 44 -9.46 -6.10 2.61
CA LYS A 44 -8.14 -5.64 2.18
C LYS A 44 -7.65 -4.38 2.91
N SER A 45 -8.46 -3.32 2.90
CA SER A 45 -8.12 -2.06 3.60
C SER A 45 -8.04 -2.24 5.12
N THR A 46 -8.87 -3.12 5.69
CA THR A 46 -8.81 -3.45 7.12
C THR A 46 -7.52 -4.20 7.44
N LEU A 47 -7.12 -5.16 6.61
CA LEU A 47 -5.84 -5.85 6.72
C LEU A 47 -4.67 -4.86 6.68
N LEU A 48 -4.67 -3.93 5.72
CA LEU A 48 -3.61 -2.94 5.58
C LEU A 48 -3.54 -2.00 6.81
N ARG A 49 -4.69 -1.59 7.37
CA ARG A 49 -4.76 -0.78 8.61
C ARG A 49 -4.21 -1.52 9.83
N VAL A 50 -4.44 -2.83 9.92
CA VAL A 50 -3.88 -3.66 11.00
C VAL A 50 -2.36 -3.80 10.81
N LEU A 51 -1.87 -4.09 9.60
CA LEU A 51 -0.44 -4.15 9.27
C LEU A 51 0.27 -2.82 9.56
N GLY A 52 -0.41 -1.69 9.37
CA GLY A 52 0.10 -0.34 9.64
C GLY A 52 -0.04 0.12 11.10
N GLY A 53 -0.61 -0.70 11.99
CA GLY A 53 -0.87 -0.33 13.38
C GLY A 53 -1.92 0.77 13.56
N ALA A 54 -2.67 1.13 12.49
CA ALA A 54 -3.77 2.09 12.55
C ALA A 54 -5.03 1.48 13.19
N LEU A 55 -5.20 0.17 13.13
CA LEU A 55 -6.21 -0.59 13.84
C LEU A 55 -5.57 -1.67 14.70
N ARG A 56 -6.07 -1.82 15.92
CA ARG A 56 -5.70 -2.97 16.77
C ARG A 56 -6.61 -4.14 16.44
N PRO A 57 -6.06 -5.35 16.25
CA PRO A 57 -6.89 -6.54 16.10
C PRO A 57 -7.67 -6.83 17.39
N GLY A 58 -8.82 -7.45 17.26
CA GLY A 58 -9.59 -7.93 18.41
C GLY A 58 -9.00 -9.22 18.99
N HIS A 59 -8.30 -10.00 18.18
CA HIS A 59 -7.54 -11.19 18.54
C HIS A 59 -6.27 -11.29 17.73
N GLY A 60 -5.22 -11.90 18.27
CA GLY A 60 -3.94 -12.07 17.61
C GLY A 60 -3.06 -10.82 17.68
N HIS A 61 -1.95 -10.84 16.94
CA HIS A 61 -0.91 -9.82 16.99
C HIS A 61 -0.47 -9.38 15.59
N ALA A 62 -0.17 -8.06 15.45
CA ALA A 62 0.53 -7.51 14.31
C ALA A 62 1.92 -7.07 14.76
N LEU A 63 2.96 -7.58 14.10
CA LEU A 63 4.35 -7.39 14.53
C LEU A 63 5.14 -6.61 13.48
N LEU A 64 6.02 -5.74 13.92
CA LEU A 64 7.06 -5.05 13.14
C LEU A 64 8.42 -5.50 13.66
N ASP A 65 9.25 -6.10 12.83
CA ASP A 65 10.55 -6.67 13.19
C ASP A 65 10.46 -7.61 14.44
N GLY A 66 9.37 -8.38 14.54
CA GLY A 66 9.10 -9.29 15.65
C GLY A 66 8.53 -8.65 16.92
N ALA A 67 8.43 -7.30 17.00
CA ALA A 67 7.85 -6.60 18.13
C ALA A 67 6.37 -6.26 17.85
N ASP A 68 5.49 -6.45 18.85
CA ASP A 68 4.08 -6.11 18.71
C ASP A 68 3.89 -4.60 18.48
N LEU A 69 3.24 -4.25 17.35
CA LEU A 69 2.94 -2.86 16.99
C LEU A 69 2.18 -2.11 18.09
N ALA A 70 1.36 -2.81 18.88
CA ALA A 70 0.63 -2.22 19.98
C ALA A 70 1.52 -1.73 21.13
N SER A 71 2.73 -2.30 21.27
CA SER A 71 3.72 -1.94 22.29
C SER A 71 4.68 -0.86 21.84
N LEU A 72 4.79 -0.57 20.54
CA LEU A 72 5.73 0.37 19.99
C LEU A 72 5.24 1.82 20.08
N ARG A 73 6.19 2.74 20.26
CA ARG A 73 5.88 4.18 20.20
C ARG A 73 5.50 4.56 18.76
N ARG A 74 4.34 5.21 18.58
CA ARG A 74 3.81 5.61 17.25
C ARG A 74 4.84 6.31 16.37
N LYS A 75 5.67 7.19 16.96
CA LYS A 75 6.70 7.92 16.23
C LYS A 75 7.85 7.02 15.76
N ALA A 76 8.19 5.97 16.51
CA ALA A 76 9.18 4.98 16.10
C ALA A 76 8.65 4.12 14.93
N VAL A 77 7.39 3.69 15.02
CA VAL A 77 6.72 2.99 13.89
C VAL A 77 6.69 3.89 12.66
N ALA A 78 6.27 5.16 12.80
CA ALA A 78 6.18 6.11 11.68
C ALA A 78 7.52 6.47 11.03
N ARG A 79 8.67 6.22 11.66
CA ARG A 79 9.99 6.33 11.00
C ARG A 79 10.31 5.16 10.09
N ARG A 80 9.68 4.02 10.31
CA ARG A 80 9.93 2.78 9.58
C ARG A 80 8.84 2.47 8.57
N LEU A 81 7.60 2.85 8.87
CA LEU A 81 6.42 2.46 8.13
C LEU A 81 5.53 3.68 7.83
N ALA A 82 5.19 3.88 6.56
CA ALA A 82 4.19 4.83 6.12
C ALA A 82 2.93 4.11 5.62
N TYR A 83 1.77 4.70 5.88
CA TYR A 83 0.48 4.21 5.42
C TYR A 83 -0.27 5.29 4.66
N LEU A 84 -0.60 5.01 3.41
CA LEU A 84 -1.49 5.84 2.58
C LEU A 84 -2.89 5.22 2.58
N PRO A 85 -3.89 5.86 3.20
CA PRO A 85 -5.28 5.38 3.14
C PRO A 85 -5.92 5.66 1.77
N GLN A 86 -7.00 4.93 1.47
CA GLN A 86 -7.74 5.06 0.20
C GLN A 86 -8.31 6.48 -0.03
N ASN A 87 -8.86 7.10 1.00
CA ASN A 87 -9.50 8.42 0.92
C ASN A 87 -8.89 9.37 1.97
N PRO A 88 -7.67 9.88 1.75
CA PRO A 88 -7.07 10.83 2.68
C PRO A 88 -7.71 12.22 2.53
N VAL A 89 -7.86 12.94 3.65
CA VAL A 89 -8.46 14.27 3.69
C VAL A 89 -7.41 15.31 4.02
N ALA A 90 -7.24 16.31 3.15
CA ALA A 90 -6.38 17.45 3.40
C ALA A 90 -7.13 18.53 4.21
N PRO A 91 -6.45 19.25 5.12
CA PRO A 91 -7.00 20.46 5.72
C PRO A 91 -7.27 21.50 4.65
N GLU A 92 -8.27 22.38 4.90
CA GLU A 92 -8.53 23.53 4.04
C GLU A 92 -7.31 24.45 3.97
N MET A 93 -7.13 25.10 2.82
CA MET A 93 -6.10 26.12 2.55
C MET A 93 -4.64 25.66 2.71
N VAL A 94 -4.36 24.35 2.86
CA VAL A 94 -2.99 23.86 2.91
C VAL A 94 -2.38 23.83 1.52
N THR A 95 -1.12 24.30 1.39
CA THR A 95 -0.39 24.15 0.12
C THR A 95 0.13 22.73 -0.08
N VAL A 96 0.47 22.37 -1.31
CA VAL A 96 1.10 21.09 -1.63
C VAL A 96 2.36 20.87 -0.79
N ARG A 97 3.27 21.87 -0.76
CA ARG A 97 4.51 21.79 0.01
C ARG A 97 4.26 21.59 1.49
N ASP A 98 3.33 22.33 2.07
CA ASP A 98 3.02 22.25 3.50
C ASP A 98 2.40 20.89 3.87
N LEU A 99 1.56 20.34 2.98
CA LEU A 99 1.01 19.01 3.21
C LEU A 99 2.10 17.94 3.14
N VAL A 100 2.97 17.98 2.14
CA VAL A 100 4.09 17.05 1.98
C VAL A 100 5.07 17.16 3.15
N ALA A 101 5.34 18.38 3.64
CA ALA A 101 6.19 18.63 4.81
C ALA A 101 5.70 17.93 6.09
N ARG A 102 4.40 17.65 6.22
CA ARG A 102 3.86 16.86 7.35
C ARG A 102 4.39 15.44 7.39
N GLY A 103 4.86 14.89 6.26
CA GLY A 103 5.57 13.62 6.22
C GLY A 103 6.84 13.61 7.09
N ARG A 104 7.42 14.77 7.37
CA ARG A 104 8.63 14.89 8.22
C ARG A 104 8.34 14.84 9.72
N TYR A 105 7.06 14.88 10.14
CA TYR A 105 6.69 14.86 11.57
C TYR A 105 7.38 13.75 12.40
N PRO A 106 7.57 12.51 11.94
CA PRO A 106 8.27 11.48 12.70
C PRO A 106 9.75 11.83 12.99
N HIS A 107 10.39 12.64 12.15
CA HIS A 107 11.80 13.01 12.27
C HIS A 107 12.03 14.26 13.13
N GLN A 108 11.00 15.03 13.40
CA GLN A 108 11.05 16.24 14.23
C GLN A 108 11.05 15.90 15.74
N SER A 109 11.59 16.80 16.55
CA SER A 109 11.52 16.72 18.02
C SER A 109 11.23 18.11 18.60
N LEU A 110 10.96 18.20 19.91
CA LEU A 110 10.70 19.48 20.58
C LEU A 110 11.85 20.48 20.40
N LEU A 111 13.10 19.99 20.34
CA LEU A 111 14.31 20.80 20.19
C LEU A 111 14.77 20.96 18.73
N ARG A 112 14.29 20.11 17.83
CA ARG A 112 14.63 20.11 16.40
C ARG A 112 13.35 20.06 15.57
N GLN A 113 12.79 21.24 15.29
CA GLN A 113 11.50 21.34 14.59
C GLN A 113 11.65 21.18 13.07
N TRP A 114 12.68 21.77 12.45
CA TRP A 114 12.93 21.72 11.01
C TRP A 114 14.43 21.74 10.70
N SER A 115 14.86 21.01 9.71
CA SER A 115 16.27 20.94 9.28
C SER A 115 16.40 21.03 7.76
N THR A 116 17.62 21.26 7.28
CA THR A 116 17.94 21.21 5.83
C THR A 116 17.65 19.83 5.24
N ALA A 117 17.87 18.74 6.00
CA ALA A 117 17.51 17.40 5.57
C ALA A 117 15.99 17.22 5.39
N ASP A 118 15.17 17.87 6.25
CA ASP A 118 13.71 17.83 6.07
C ASP A 118 13.28 18.59 4.81
N ALA A 119 13.89 19.75 4.52
CA ALA A 119 13.65 20.50 3.30
C ALA A 119 14.03 19.66 2.05
N SER A 120 15.23 19.06 2.05
CA SER A 120 15.70 18.21 0.96
C SER A 120 14.81 16.99 0.73
N ALA A 121 14.30 16.35 1.80
CA ALA A 121 13.40 15.22 1.68
C ALA A 121 12.04 15.62 1.07
N VAL A 122 11.52 16.81 1.40
CA VAL A 122 10.31 17.36 0.80
C VAL A 122 10.53 17.68 -0.68
N ASP A 123 11.64 18.34 -1.03
CA ASP A 123 11.97 18.66 -2.42
C ASP A 123 12.12 17.39 -3.26
N ALA A 124 12.84 16.39 -2.75
CA ALA A 124 12.98 15.10 -3.42
C ALA A 124 11.63 14.37 -3.62
N ALA A 125 10.73 14.46 -2.64
CA ALA A 125 9.40 13.86 -2.73
C ALA A 125 8.53 14.57 -3.78
N LEU A 126 8.58 15.90 -3.84
CA LEU A 126 7.88 16.70 -4.85
C LEU A 126 8.39 16.37 -6.26
N ALA A 127 9.70 16.35 -6.45
CA ALA A 127 10.32 15.98 -7.73
C ALA A 127 9.96 14.55 -8.17
N ALA A 128 10.00 13.57 -7.24
CA ALA A 128 9.69 12.18 -7.54
C ALA A 128 8.23 11.96 -7.98
N THR A 129 7.33 12.88 -7.62
CA THR A 129 5.89 12.84 -7.93
C THR A 129 5.45 13.89 -8.93
N ASP A 130 6.40 14.62 -9.55
CA ASP A 130 6.13 15.63 -10.59
C ASP A 130 5.22 16.77 -10.10
N LEU A 131 5.53 17.28 -8.90
CA LEU A 131 4.76 18.31 -8.21
C LEU A 131 5.51 19.62 -7.96
N ASP A 132 6.75 19.77 -8.47
CA ASP A 132 7.58 20.95 -8.23
C ASP A 132 6.86 22.25 -8.65
N GLY A 133 6.23 22.24 -9.82
CA GLY A 133 5.48 23.38 -10.35
C GLY A 133 4.18 23.70 -9.62
N LEU A 134 3.73 22.80 -8.74
CA LEU A 134 2.47 22.93 -7.97
C LEU A 134 2.71 23.12 -6.47
N ALA A 135 3.97 23.24 -6.04
CA ALA A 135 4.34 23.24 -4.62
C ALA A 135 3.65 24.35 -3.79
N ALA A 136 3.38 25.51 -4.39
CA ALA A 136 2.72 26.64 -3.73
C ALA A 136 1.18 26.61 -3.85
N GLU A 137 0.63 25.71 -4.70
CA GLU A 137 -0.81 25.64 -4.95
C GLU A 137 -1.56 25.05 -3.75
N PRO A 138 -2.77 25.54 -3.44
CA PRO A 138 -3.64 24.91 -2.45
C PRO A 138 -4.11 23.53 -2.93
N VAL A 139 -4.06 22.52 -2.06
CA VAL A 139 -4.39 21.13 -2.42
C VAL A 139 -5.82 20.96 -2.93
N HIS A 140 -6.77 21.77 -2.43
CA HIS A 140 -8.18 21.69 -2.84
C HIS A 140 -8.43 22.11 -4.29
N THR A 141 -7.52 22.91 -4.90
CA THR A 141 -7.64 23.39 -6.31
C THR A 141 -7.19 22.33 -7.31
N LEU A 142 -6.50 21.29 -6.85
CA LEU A 142 -5.90 20.27 -7.70
C LEU A 142 -6.93 19.27 -8.24
N SER A 143 -6.63 18.67 -9.41
CA SER A 143 -7.36 17.51 -9.92
C SER A 143 -7.27 16.30 -8.98
N GLY A 144 -8.16 15.31 -9.11
CA GLY A 144 -8.11 14.09 -8.32
C GLY A 144 -6.76 13.37 -8.41
N GLY A 145 -6.21 13.25 -9.62
CA GLY A 145 -4.92 12.62 -9.85
C GLY A 145 -3.74 13.40 -9.25
N GLN A 146 -3.77 14.75 -9.36
CA GLN A 146 -2.76 15.59 -8.72
C GLN A 146 -2.82 15.46 -7.19
N ARG A 147 -4.01 15.46 -6.58
CA ARG A 147 -4.18 15.22 -5.14
C ARG A 147 -3.63 13.88 -4.72
N GLN A 148 -3.85 12.83 -5.50
CA GLN A 148 -3.31 11.50 -5.20
C GLN A 148 -1.77 11.49 -5.19
N ARG A 149 -1.14 12.19 -6.15
CA ARG A 149 0.32 12.37 -6.18
C ARG A 149 0.84 13.14 -4.96
N VAL A 150 0.11 14.16 -4.47
CA VAL A 150 0.48 14.90 -3.25
C VAL A 150 0.51 13.98 -2.03
N TRP A 151 -0.48 13.10 -1.89
CA TRP A 151 -0.50 12.13 -0.78
C TRP A 151 0.64 11.12 -0.88
N LEU A 152 0.98 10.68 -2.10
CA LEU A 152 2.15 9.84 -2.31
C LEU A 152 3.44 10.59 -1.96
N ALA A 153 3.57 11.88 -2.35
CA ALA A 153 4.71 12.71 -1.98
C ALA A 153 4.86 12.85 -0.45
N LEU A 154 3.75 13.00 0.28
CA LEU A 154 3.77 13.01 1.75
C LEU A 154 4.37 11.70 2.31
N VAL A 155 3.93 10.55 1.78
CA VAL A 155 4.48 9.25 2.18
C VAL A 155 5.97 9.16 1.85
N LEU A 156 6.39 9.63 0.67
CA LEU A 156 7.80 9.63 0.27
C LEU A 156 8.67 10.56 1.12
N ALA A 157 8.16 11.75 1.48
CA ALA A 157 8.84 12.69 2.35
C ALA A 157 9.09 12.12 3.76
N GLN A 158 8.32 11.14 4.19
CA GLN A 158 8.54 10.41 5.45
C GLN A 158 9.78 9.52 5.40
N GLU A 159 10.30 9.18 4.19
CA GLU A 159 11.44 8.28 3.96
C GLU A 159 11.32 6.92 4.66
N PRO A 160 10.17 6.22 4.51
CA PRO A 160 9.96 4.96 5.21
C PRO A 160 10.70 3.81 4.54
N ASP A 161 11.05 2.77 5.33
CA ASP A 161 11.54 1.48 4.79
C ASP A 161 10.38 0.64 4.23
N ILE A 162 9.17 0.82 4.82
CA ILE A 162 7.96 0.05 4.51
C ILE A 162 6.84 1.01 4.10
N MET A 163 6.23 0.75 2.96
CA MET A 163 5.11 1.54 2.44
C MET A 163 3.87 0.66 2.31
N LEU A 164 2.79 1.04 2.97
CA LEU A 164 1.47 0.42 2.84
C LEU A 164 0.56 1.37 2.08
N LEU A 165 0.12 0.98 0.88
CA LEU A 165 -0.66 1.84 -0.01
C LEU A 165 -2.03 1.21 -0.27
N ASP A 166 -3.08 1.89 0.16
CA ASP A 166 -4.47 1.43 0.01
C ASP A 166 -5.11 2.07 -1.23
N GLU A 167 -5.15 1.32 -2.33
CA GLU A 167 -5.71 1.74 -3.62
C GLU A 167 -5.13 3.06 -4.16
N PRO A 168 -3.81 3.20 -4.25
CA PRO A 168 -3.17 4.46 -4.61
C PRO A 168 -3.42 4.89 -6.06
N THR A 169 -3.97 4.02 -6.90
CA THR A 169 -4.28 4.26 -8.32
C THR A 169 -5.72 4.75 -8.56
N THR A 170 -6.55 4.81 -7.53
CA THR A 170 -7.94 5.26 -7.64
C THR A 170 -7.97 6.73 -8.07
N PHE A 171 -8.88 7.08 -8.99
CA PHE A 171 -9.03 8.40 -9.62
C PHE A 171 -7.90 8.82 -10.58
N LEU A 172 -6.94 7.94 -10.87
CA LEU A 172 -5.92 8.17 -11.88
C LEU A 172 -6.36 7.60 -13.24
N ASP A 173 -6.04 8.32 -14.32
CA ASP A 173 -6.09 7.74 -15.66
C ASP A 173 -4.98 6.68 -15.83
N ILE A 174 -5.07 5.89 -16.89
CA ILE A 174 -4.18 4.75 -17.11
C ILE A 174 -2.69 5.15 -17.16
N ARG A 175 -2.36 6.32 -17.74
CA ARG A 175 -0.99 6.81 -17.79
C ARG A 175 -0.45 7.08 -16.39
N HIS A 176 -1.19 7.84 -15.59
CA HIS A 176 -0.79 8.17 -14.23
C HIS A 176 -0.77 6.94 -13.29
N GLN A 177 -1.64 5.92 -13.54
CA GLN A 177 -1.55 4.64 -12.84
C GLN A 177 -0.22 3.93 -13.12
N LEU A 178 0.19 3.89 -14.40
CA LEU A 178 1.48 3.31 -14.78
C LEU A 178 2.65 4.09 -14.19
N ASP A 179 2.65 5.42 -14.26
CA ASP A 179 3.71 6.27 -13.69
C ASP A 179 3.87 6.02 -12.18
N LEU A 180 2.76 5.86 -11.45
CA LEU A 180 2.76 5.55 -10.02
C LEU A 180 3.33 4.15 -9.75
N LEU A 181 2.91 3.14 -10.50
CA LEU A 181 3.40 1.78 -10.31
C LEU A 181 4.88 1.65 -10.70
N GLU A 182 5.33 2.36 -11.74
CA GLU A 182 6.75 2.49 -12.07
C GLU A 182 7.55 3.15 -10.94
N LEU A 183 7.01 4.19 -10.31
CA LEU A 183 7.62 4.79 -9.12
C LEU A 183 7.72 3.77 -7.98
N CYS A 184 6.63 3.03 -7.70
CA CYS A 184 6.66 1.94 -6.72
C CYS A 184 7.73 0.88 -7.06
N GLY A 185 7.84 0.48 -8.33
CA GLY A 185 8.87 -0.44 -8.81
C GLY A 185 10.29 0.11 -8.61
N ARG A 186 10.53 1.42 -8.88
CA ARG A 186 11.83 2.05 -8.59
C ARG A 186 12.15 2.03 -7.10
N LEU A 187 11.18 2.36 -6.24
CA LEU A 187 11.35 2.35 -4.78
C LEU A 187 11.65 0.94 -4.25
N HIS A 188 10.96 -0.06 -4.79
CA HIS A 188 11.24 -1.45 -4.47
C HIS A 188 12.68 -1.85 -4.84
N ARG A 189 13.15 -1.49 -6.03
CA ARG A 189 14.55 -1.75 -6.45
C ARG A 189 15.61 -1.06 -5.57
N THR A 190 15.25 -0.02 -4.83
CA THR A 190 16.13 0.58 -3.80
C THR A 190 16.10 -0.15 -2.45
N GLY A 191 15.43 -1.31 -2.35
CA GLY A 191 15.35 -2.14 -1.15
C GLY A 191 14.18 -1.80 -0.21
N ARG A 192 13.22 -0.97 -0.63
CA ARG A 192 12.02 -0.69 0.15
C ARG A 192 11.01 -1.84 0.06
N THR A 193 10.30 -2.07 1.16
CA THR A 193 9.19 -3.02 1.20
C THR A 193 7.89 -2.31 0.86
N LEU A 194 7.14 -2.85 -0.11
CA LEU A 194 5.84 -2.31 -0.51
C LEU A 194 4.75 -3.35 -0.29
N VAL A 195 3.64 -2.91 0.32
CA VAL A 195 2.40 -3.68 0.39
C VAL A 195 1.29 -2.81 -0.17
N VAL A 196 0.72 -3.20 -1.30
CA VAL A 196 -0.19 -2.36 -2.06
C VAL A 196 -1.51 -3.09 -2.29
N VAL A 197 -2.63 -2.43 -2.04
CA VAL A 197 -3.95 -2.90 -2.49
C VAL A 197 -4.21 -2.29 -3.86
N LEU A 198 -4.53 -3.11 -4.85
CA LEU A 198 -4.88 -2.67 -6.20
C LEU A 198 -6.21 -3.28 -6.65
N HIS A 199 -6.93 -2.56 -7.53
CA HIS A 199 -8.15 -3.05 -8.16
C HIS A 199 -7.90 -3.69 -9.52
N ASP A 200 -7.00 -3.10 -10.32
CA ASP A 200 -6.64 -3.66 -11.62
C ASP A 200 -5.74 -4.88 -11.42
N LEU A 201 -6.32 -6.03 -11.69
CA LEU A 201 -5.67 -7.33 -11.50
C LEU A 201 -4.43 -7.47 -12.38
N ASN A 202 -4.54 -7.10 -13.67
CA ASN A 202 -3.45 -7.28 -14.61
C ASN A 202 -2.31 -6.29 -14.38
N LEU A 203 -2.62 -5.04 -14.02
CA LEU A 203 -1.59 -4.09 -13.58
C LEU A 203 -0.90 -4.57 -12.30
N ALA A 204 -1.67 -5.08 -11.33
CA ALA A 204 -1.10 -5.64 -10.11
C ALA A 204 -0.08 -6.75 -10.41
N LEU A 205 -0.43 -7.67 -11.30
CA LEU A 205 0.38 -8.83 -11.66
C LEU A 205 1.66 -8.48 -12.44
N ARG A 206 1.71 -7.34 -13.12
CA ARG A 206 2.92 -6.86 -13.81
C ARG A 206 4.02 -6.39 -12.86
N TYR A 207 3.64 -5.86 -11.68
CA TYR A 207 4.59 -5.22 -10.75
C TYR A 207 4.85 -6.05 -9.50
N ALA A 208 3.91 -6.92 -9.10
CA ALA A 208 4.01 -7.67 -7.86
C ALA A 208 4.97 -8.87 -7.98
N GLU A 209 5.85 -9.01 -7.01
CA GLU A 209 6.61 -10.25 -6.79
C GLU A 209 5.79 -11.27 -6.00
N ARG A 210 5.03 -10.76 -5.03
CA ARG A 210 4.21 -11.57 -4.11
C ARG A 210 2.76 -11.13 -4.18
N ILE A 211 1.88 -12.11 -4.18
CA ILE A 211 0.42 -11.90 -4.17
C ILE A 211 -0.16 -12.45 -2.88
N VAL A 212 -1.08 -11.70 -2.29
CA VAL A 212 -1.98 -12.17 -1.22
C VAL A 212 -3.40 -12.08 -1.74
N MET A 213 -4.06 -13.23 -1.89
CA MET A 213 -5.46 -13.31 -2.30
C MET A 213 -6.37 -13.43 -1.09
N MET A 214 -7.35 -12.53 -1.00
CA MET A 214 -8.32 -12.50 0.09
C MET A 214 -9.73 -12.78 -0.39
N ARG A 215 -10.48 -13.57 0.39
CA ARG A 215 -11.93 -13.75 0.26
C ARG A 215 -12.56 -13.86 1.66
N ASP A 216 -13.68 -13.19 1.88
CA ASP A 216 -14.50 -13.29 3.09
C ASP A 216 -13.69 -13.14 4.40
N GLY A 217 -12.80 -12.17 4.46
CA GLY A 217 -11.98 -11.89 5.64
C GLY A 217 -10.83 -12.87 5.88
N ARG A 218 -10.56 -13.79 4.95
CA ARG A 218 -9.50 -14.81 5.06
C ARG A 218 -8.50 -14.67 3.92
N ILE A 219 -7.29 -15.19 4.13
CA ILE A 219 -6.29 -15.36 3.06
C ILE A 219 -6.59 -16.70 2.37
N ALA A 220 -7.01 -16.63 1.12
CA ALA A 220 -7.27 -17.82 0.29
C ALA A 220 -5.96 -18.43 -0.23
N ALA A 221 -5.00 -17.58 -0.61
CA ALA A 221 -3.67 -18.00 -1.03
C ALA A 221 -2.67 -16.85 -0.89
N HIS A 222 -1.40 -17.15 -0.71
CA HIS A 222 -0.31 -16.18 -0.79
C HIS A 222 0.96 -16.84 -1.34
N GLY A 223 1.75 -16.09 -2.09
CA GLY A 223 2.96 -16.61 -2.73
C GLY A 223 3.39 -15.79 -3.94
N ASP A 224 4.20 -16.40 -4.79
CA ASP A 224 4.61 -15.80 -6.06
C ASP A 224 3.41 -15.72 -7.00
N ALA A 225 3.35 -14.67 -7.83
CA ALA A 225 2.23 -14.43 -8.74
C ALA A 225 1.92 -15.66 -9.62
N ALA A 226 2.95 -16.28 -10.19
CA ALA A 226 2.79 -17.43 -11.06
C ALA A 226 2.20 -18.67 -10.35
N SER A 227 2.45 -18.85 -9.06
CA SER A 227 1.94 -19.98 -8.28
C SER A 227 0.54 -19.74 -7.72
N VAL A 228 0.21 -18.48 -7.41
CA VAL A 228 -1.07 -18.10 -6.77
C VAL A 228 -2.17 -17.82 -7.79
N VAL A 229 -1.82 -17.21 -8.94
CA VAL A 229 -2.80 -16.79 -9.95
C VAL A 229 -3.09 -17.93 -10.91
N THR A 230 -4.13 -18.70 -10.60
CA THR A 230 -4.63 -19.82 -11.43
C THR A 230 -6.10 -19.61 -11.76
N GLU A 231 -6.60 -20.29 -12.83
CA GLU A 231 -8.02 -20.21 -13.19
C GLU A 231 -8.93 -20.64 -12.04
N ASP A 232 -8.53 -21.66 -11.28
CA ASP A 232 -9.30 -22.15 -10.12
C ASP A 232 -9.28 -21.13 -8.97
N MET A 233 -8.15 -20.45 -8.72
CA MET A 233 -8.07 -19.41 -7.72
C MET A 233 -8.91 -18.18 -8.13
N MET A 234 -8.92 -17.81 -9.41
CA MET A 234 -9.80 -16.75 -9.92
C MET A 234 -11.27 -17.10 -9.75
N ARG A 235 -11.65 -18.34 -10.03
CA ARG A 235 -13.01 -18.82 -9.76
C ARG A 235 -13.33 -18.81 -8.27
N LEU A 236 -12.40 -19.31 -7.44
CA LEU A 236 -12.58 -19.35 -5.98
C LEU A 236 -12.74 -17.95 -5.38
N VAL A 237 -11.87 -16.98 -5.75
CA VAL A 237 -11.79 -15.68 -5.08
C VAL A 237 -12.76 -14.66 -5.67
N TYR A 238 -12.91 -14.65 -7.01
CA TYR A 238 -13.67 -13.62 -7.73
C TYR A 238 -14.97 -14.13 -8.38
N ASP A 239 -15.27 -15.43 -8.25
CA ASP A 239 -16.36 -16.08 -8.99
C ASP A 239 -16.21 -15.85 -10.52
N LEU A 240 -14.97 -15.76 -11.02
CA LEU A 240 -14.62 -15.38 -12.38
C LEU A 240 -14.15 -16.59 -13.18
N ASP A 241 -14.87 -16.91 -14.28
CA ASP A 241 -14.37 -17.83 -15.30
C ASP A 241 -13.43 -17.06 -16.24
N CYS A 242 -12.19 -17.50 -16.33
CA CYS A 242 -11.14 -16.81 -17.08
C CYS A 242 -10.16 -17.81 -17.69
N ARG A 243 -9.22 -17.29 -18.49
CA ARG A 243 -7.95 -17.94 -18.82
C ARG A 243 -6.83 -17.18 -18.12
N VAL A 244 -5.83 -17.90 -17.64
CA VAL A 244 -4.57 -17.32 -17.18
C VAL A 244 -3.51 -17.65 -18.22
N MET A 245 -2.85 -16.63 -18.75
CA MET A 245 -1.83 -16.74 -19.79
C MET A 245 -0.68 -15.76 -19.50
N PRO A 246 0.50 -15.98 -20.09
CA PRO A 246 1.59 -15.03 -19.95
C PRO A 246 1.25 -13.67 -20.56
N ASP A 247 1.54 -12.59 -19.86
CA ASP A 247 1.54 -11.22 -20.39
C ASP A 247 2.64 -11.11 -21.47
N PRO A 248 2.36 -10.63 -22.68
CA PRO A 248 3.32 -10.59 -23.77
C PRO A 248 4.51 -9.64 -23.51
N GLU A 249 4.35 -8.64 -22.64
CA GLU A 249 5.40 -7.66 -22.33
C GLU A 249 6.29 -8.10 -21.15
N THR A 250 5.69 -8.71 -20.12
CA THR A 250 6.40 -9.00 -18.86
C THR A 250 6.60 -10.48 -18.58
N GLY A 251 5.83 -11.35 -19.25
CA GLY A 251 5.76 -12.79 -18.95
C GLY A 251 5.00 -13.11 -17.65
N SER A 252 4.55 -12.12 -16.90
CA SER A 252 3.76 -12.30 -15.69
C SER A 252 2.39 -12.94 -16.02
N PRO A 253 1.70 -13.58 -15.06
CA PRO A 253 0.35 -14.06 -15.29
C PRO A 253 -0.58 -12.91 -15.68
N MET A 254 -1.38 -13.12 -16.73
CA MET A 254 -2.42 -12.21 -17.19
C MET A 254 -3.77 -12.94 -17.16
N VAL A 255 -4.75 -12.31 -16.52
CA VAL A 255 -6.10 -12.86 -16.40
C VAL A 255 -6.98 -12.32 -17.52
N VAL A 256 -7.52 -13.21 -18.35
CA VAL A 256 -8.42 -12.89 -19.46
C VAL A 256 -9.81 -13.46 -19.16
N PRO A 257 -10.79 -12.61 -18.78
CA PRO A 257 -12.14 -13.06 -18.50
C PRO A 257 -12.78 -13.76 -19.73
N ARG A 258 -13.48 -14.86 -19.51
CA ARG A 258 -14.33 -15.47 -20.53
C ARG A 258 -15.66 -14.71 -20.61
N ARG A 259 -16.23 -14.65 -21.80
CA ARG A 259 -17.59 -14.08 -21.93
C ARG A 259 -18.57 -15.00 -21.19
N ALA A 260 -19.45 -14.38 -20.38
CA ALA A 260 -20.60 -15.08 -19.86
C ALA A 260 -21.42 -15.63 -21.04
N ARG A 261 -21.75 -16.91 -20.99
CA ARG A 261 -22.64 -17.55 -21.98
C ARG A 261 -24.10 -17.21 -21.63
#